data_49e41709e36705891df78627c1b5fa20
#
_entry.id   49e41709e36705891df78627c1b5fa20
#
_cell.length_a   1.000
_cell.length_b   1.000
_cell.length_c   1.000
_cell.angle_alpha   90.00
_cell.angle_beta   90.00
_cell.angle_gamma   90.00
#
_symmetry.space_group_name_H-M   'P 1'
#
loop_
_entity.id
_entity.type
_entity.pdbx_description
1 polymer ?
#
loop_
_entity_poly.entity_id
_entity_poly.type
_entity_poly.pdbx_seq_one_letter_code
_entity_poly.pdbx_strand_id
1 'polypeptide(L)'
;MPTISIFFCFFVQMYCREHPPPHVHVYYQGFEALVAIESGEVIGGSLPPAAMRIIRAWVDRRRAELMANWERGRQREPFERVPGADVE
;
A
#
# COMPACT_ATOMS: atom_id res chain seq x y z
N MET A 1 -8.14 -9.14 -8.02
CA MET A 1 -7.02 -8.31 -7.55
C MET A 1 -7.37 -7.74 -6.21
N PRO A 2 -6.63 -8.07 -5.18
CA PRO A 2 -7.03 -7.69 -3.84
C PRO A 2 -6.73 -6.23 -3.56
N THR A 3 -7.78 -5.44 -3.54
CA THR A 3 -7.71 -4.07 -3.08
C THR A 3 -7.84 -4.09 -1.55
N ILE A 4 -6.83 -3.59 -0.87
CA ILE A 4 -6.81 -3.61 0.59
C ILE A 4 -7.24 -2.28 1.20
N SER A 5 -7.23 -1.19 0.42
CA SER A 5 -7.72 0.09 0.91
C SER A 5 -8.10 1.00 -0.26
N ILE A 6 -9.10 1.83 -0.04
CA ILE A 6 -9.53 2.86 -1.01
C ILE A 6 -9.82 4.13 -0.20
N PHE A 7 -9.13 5.22 -0.54
CA PHE A 7 -9.35 6.51 0.13
C PHE A 7 -8.80 7.64 -0.73
N PHE A 8 -9.45 8.80 -0.73
CA PHE A 8 -9.00 10.02 -1.43
C PHE A 8 -8.57 9.75 -2.87
N CYS A 9 -9.32 8.91 -3.60
CA CYS A 9 -9.00 8.50 -4.97
C CYS A 9 -7.74 7.64 -5.10
N PHE A 10 -7.20 7.14 -4.01
CA PHE A 10 -6.15 6.13 -4.02
C PHE A 10 -6.77 4.74 -3.98
N PHE A 11 -6.22 3.84 -4.79
CA PHE A 11 -6.52 2.42 -4.72
C PHE A 11 -5.23 1.72 -4.32
N VAL A 12 -5.24 1.06 -3.17
CA VAL A 12 -4.07 0.35 -2.67
C VAL A 12 -4.30 -1.13 -2.80
N GLN A 13 -3.40 -1.81 -3.49
CA GLN A 13 -3.52 -3.24 -3.77
C GLN A 13 -2.27 -3.97 -3.29
N MET A 14 -2.44 -5.25 -2.97
CA MET A 14 -1.36 -6.14 -2.60
C MET A 14 -1.61 -7.48 -3.28
N TYR A 15 -0.55 -8.14 -3.71
CA TYR A 15 -0.67 -9.41 -4.42
C TYR A 15 0.03 -10.51 -3.65
N CYS A 16 -0.42 -11.75 -3.86
CA CYS A 16 0.18 -12.89 -3.20
C CYS A 16 1.57 -13.18 -3.76
N ARG A 17 2.50 -13.51 -2.86
CA ARG A 17 3.81 -14.06 -3.20
C ARG A 17 4.64 -13.18 -4.13
N GLU A 18 4.60 -11.88 -3.88
CA GLU A 18 5.44 -10.95 -4.60
C GLU A 18 6.87 -10.98 -4.05
N HIS A 19 7.80 -10.50 -4.87
CA HIS A 19 9.20 -10.41 -4.46
C HIS A 19 9.41 -9.33 -3.41
N PRO A 20 10.27 -9.58 -2.40
CA PRO A 20 10.65 -8.55 -1.44
C PRO A 20 11.40 -7.40 -2.15
N PRO A 21 11.47 -6.21 -1.55
CA PRO A 21 11.02 -5.90 -0.20
C PRO A 21 9.50 -5.80 -0.09
N PRO A 22 8.94 -5.92 1.13
CA PRO A 22 7.50 -5.75 1.32
C PRO A 22 7.03 -4.42 0.78
N HIS A 23 5.99 -4.45 -0.06
CA HIS A 23 5.50 -3.24 -0.72
C HIS A 23 4.02 -3.36 -1.04
N VAL A 24 3.42 -2.20 -1.35
CA VAL A 24 2.04 -2.12 -1.84
C VAL A 24 2.05 -1.43 -3.20
N HIS A 25 1.03 -1.74 -3.99
CA HIS A 25 0.79 -1.07 -5.28
C HIS A 25 -0.22 0.04 -5.04
N VAL A 26 0.12 1.26 -5.43
CA VAL A 26 -0.75 2.43 -5.26
C VAL A 26 -1.11 2.98 -6.63
N TYR A 27 -2.40 3.13 -6.88
CA TYR A 27 -2.93 3.72 -8.11
C TYR A 27 -3.62 5.02 -7.75
N TYR A 28 -3.30 6.08 -8.47
CA TYR A 28 -3.84 7.40 -8.18
C TYR A 28 -3.91 8.22 -9.47
N GLN A 29 -5.10 8.47 -9.97
CA GLN A 29 -5.34 9.40 -11.09
C GLN A 29 -4.36 9.21 -12.26
N GLY A 30 -4.21 7.97 -12.73
CA GLY A 30 -3.32 7.66 -13.83
C GLY A 30 -1.87 7.40 -13.43
N PHE A 31 -1.51 7.64 -12.19
CA PHE A 31 -0.20 7.29 -11.65
C PHE A 31 -0.24 5.92 -11.01
N GLU A 32 0.90 5.23 -11.08
CA GLU A 32 1.06 3.94 -10.42
C GLU A 32 2.42 3.93 -9.74
N ALA A 33 2.47 3.47 -8.49
CA ALA A 33 3.71 3.41 -7.76
C ALA A 33 3.77 2.17 -6.88
N LEU A 34 4.99 1.67 -6.68
CA LEU A 34 5.28 0.66 -5.68
C LEU A 34 5.84 1.40 -4.47
N VAL A 35 5.26 1.16 -3.31
CA VAL A 35 5.65 1.86 -2.09
C VAL A 35 6.11 0.83 -1.06
N ALA A 36 7.35 0.99 -0.60
CA ALA A 36 7.91 0.09 0.40
C ALA A 36 7.21 0.29 1.75
N ILE A 37 6.83 -0.82 2.39
CA ILE A 37 6.10 -0.73 3.66
C ILE A 37 7.03 -0.24 4.78
N GLU A 38 8.27 -0.66 4.79
CA GLU A 38 9.20 -0.29 5.85
C GLU A 38 9.50 1.20 5.88
N SER A 39 9.73 1.80 4.73
CA SER A 39 10.16 3.21 4.65
C SER A 39 9.06 4.16 4.25
N GLY A 40 7.99 3.66 3.59
CA GLY A 40 6.97 4.51 3.02
C GLY A 40 7.42 5.23 1.76
N GLU A 41 8.56 4.84 1.19
CA GLU A 41 9.11 5.50 0.01
C GLU A 41 8.72 4.78 -1.28
N VAL A 42 8.63 5.54 -2.36
CA VAL A 42 8.35 4.99 -3.68
C VAL A 42 9.60 4.29 -4.19
N ILE A 43 9.47 2.99 -4.48
CA ILE A 43 10.56 2.18 -5.01
C ILE A 43 10.37 1.80 -6.47
N GLY A 44 9.25 2.18 -7.07
CA GLY A 44 8.98 1.97 -8.49
C GLY A 44 7.83 2.85 -8.90
N GLY A 45 7.81 3.29 -10.15
CA GLY A 45 6.78 4.18 -10.64
C GLY A 45 6.89 5.57 -10.04
N SER A 46 5.78 6.30 -9.98
CA SER A 46 5.80 7.67 -9.46
C SER A 46 4.42 8.08 -8.97
N LEU A 47 4.40 9.05 -8.06
CA LEU A 47 3.21 9.74 -7.59
C LEU A 47 3.51 11.24 -7.54
N PRO A 48 2.50 12.12 -7.69
CA PRO A 48 2.72 13.54 -7.43
C PRO A 48 3.19 13.78 -5.99
N PRO A 49 3.98 14.85 -5.75
CA PRO A 49 4.52 15.07 -4.40
C PRO A 49 3.48 15.13 -3.28
N ALA A 50 2.34 15.76 -3.53
CA ALA A 50 1.27 15.82 -2.52
C ALA A 50 0.72 14.43 -2.22
N ALA A 51 0.55 13.60 -3.26
CA ALA A 51 0.07 12.23 -3.10
C ALA A 51 1.09 11.39 -2.34
N MET A 52 2.38 11.57 -2.63
CA MET A 52 3.44 10.86 -1.92
C MET A 52 3.41 11.15 -0.42
N ARG A 53 3.18 12.40 -0.04
CA ARG A 53 3.11 12.76 1.38
C ARG A 53 1.94 12.06 2.07
N ILE A 54 0.79 12.01 1.42
CA ILE A 54 -0.39 11.35 1.98
C ILE A 54 -0.12 9.85 2.16
N ILE A 55 0.40 9.22 1.11
CA ILE A 55 0.67 7.78 1.15
C ILE A 55 1.73 7.44 2.17
N ARG A 56 2.79 8.23 2.25
CA ARG A 56 3.87 7.97 3.22
C ARG A 56 3.36 8.05 4.65
N ALA A 57 2.56 9.05 4.96
CA ALA A 57 1.97 9.19 6.30
C ALA A 57 1.03 8.02 6.60
N TRP A 58 0.25 7.59 5.61
CA TRP A 58 -0.67 6.47 5.77
C TRP A 58 0.10 5.16 6.01
N VAL A 59 1.15 4.91 5.24
CA VAL A 59 1.98 3.71 5.41
C VAL A 59 2.59 3.68 6.80
N ASP A 60 3.12 4.83 7.26
CA ASP A 60 3.71 4.92 8.61
C ASP A 60 2.68 4.55 9.68
N ARG A 61 1.45 5.01 9.50
CA ARG A 61 0.37 4.81 10.45
C ARG A 61 -0.13 3.37 10.46
N ARG A 62 -0.14 2.72 9.30
CA ARG A 62 -0.72 1.38 9.12
C ARG A 62 0.33 0.30 8.90
N ARG A 63 1.56 0.57 9.25
CA ARG A 63 2.67 -0.34 8.93
C ARG A 63 2.43 -1.75 9.47
N ALA A 64 1.97 -1.88 10.71
CA ALA A 64 1.75 -3.19 11.30
C ALA A 64 0.69 -3.98 10.52
N GLU A 65 -0.40 -3.31 10.12
CA GLU A 65 -1.47 -3.95 9.36
C GLU A 65 -1.00 -4.34 7.96
N LEU A 66 -0.21 -3.48 7.33
CA LEU A 66 0.34 -3.75 6.01
C LEU A 66 1.33 -4.91 6.03
N MET A 67 2.18 -4.97 7.05
CA MET A 67 3.11 -6.10 7.18
C MET A 67 2.38 -7.41 7.46
N ALA A 68 1.31 -7.36 8.26
CA ALA A 68 0.50 -8.55 8.49
C ALA A 68 -0.11 -9.06 7.19
N ASN A 69 -0.60 -8.15 6.34
CA ASN A 69 -1.12 -8.54 5.03
C ASN A 69 -0.02 -9.09 4.13
N TRP A 70 1.17 -8.52 4.17
CA TRP A 70 2.29 -9.05 3.40
C TRP A 70 2.55 -10.52 3.76
N GLU A 71 2.54 -10.85 5.05
CA GLU A 71 2.71 -12.24 5.49
C GLU A 71 1.56 -13.12 5.03
N ARG A 72 0.32 -12.62 5.09
CA ARG A 72 -0.82 -13.37 4.57
C ARG A 72 -0.64 -13.71 3.10
N GLY A 73 -0.16 -12.74 2.32
CA GLY A 73 0.10 -12.95 0.90
C GLY A 73 1.16 -14.01 0.64
N ARG A 74 2.20 -14.04 1.47
CA ARG A 74 3.23 -15.08 1.36
C ARG A 74 2.67 -16.47 1.60
N GLN A 75 1.69 -16.60 2.48
CA GLN A 75 1.07 -17.87 2.82
C GLN A 75 -0.21 -18.14 2.03
N ARG A 76 -0.53 -17.27 1.07
CA ARG A 76 -1.74 -17.36 0.25
C ARG A 76 -3.03 -17.33 1.06
N GLU A 77 -2.99 -16.61 2.17
CA GLU A 77 -4.18 -16.35 2.98
C GLU A 77 -4.89 -15.09 2.48
N PRO A 78 -6.20 -14.96 2.72
CA PRO A 78 -6.92 -13.76 2.30
C PRO A 78 -6.39 -12.52 2.99
N PHE A 79 -6.29 -11.42 2.24
CA PHE A 79 -5.91 -10.12 2.81
C PHE A 79 -7.07 -9.54 3.60
N GLU A 80 -6.73 -8.72 4.59
CA GLU A 80 -7.72 -7.92 5.31
C GLU A 80 -7.69 -6.50 4.84
N ARG A 81 -8.86 -5.84 4.90
CA ARG A 81 -8.94 -4.43 4.56
C ARG A 81 -8.20 -3.60 5.61
N VAL A 82 -7.52 -2.57 5.14
CA VAL A 82 -6.79 -1.64 6.00
C VAL A 82 -7.52 -0.30 5.92
N PRO A 83 -7.84 0.34 7.07
CA PRO A 83 -8.51 1.64 7.03
C PRO A 83 -7.68 2.66 6.26
N GLY A 84 -8.36 3.52 5.51
CA GLY A 84 -7.72 4.55 4.73
C GLY A 84 -7.28 5.75 5.55
N ALA A 85 -6.65 6.71 4.89
CA ALA A 85 -6.21 7.94 5.54
C ALA A 85 -7.38 8.84 5.98
N ASP A 86 -8.58 8.56 5.46
CA ASP A 86 -9.80 9.26 5.83
C ASP A 86 -10.43 8.71 7.12
N VAL A 87 -9.82 7.69 7.72
CA VAL A 87 -10.27 7.06 8.96
C VAL A 87 -9.22 7.27 10.04
N GLU A 88 -9.64 7.77 11.18
CA GLU A 88 -8.72 7.99 12.30
C GLU A 88 -8.53 6.76 13.16
#